data_89c616b5422d0ce2c2235fe2f87d9034
#
_entry.id   89c616b5422d0ce2c2235fe2f87d9034
#
_cell.length_a   1.000
_cell.length_b   1.000
_cell.length_c   1.000
_cell.angle_alpha   90.00
_cell.angle_beta   90.00
_cell.angle_gamma   90.00
#
_symmetry.space_group_name_H-M   'P 1'
#
loop_
_entity.id
_entity.type
_entity.pdbx_description
1 polymer ?
#
loop_
_entity_poly.entity_id
_entity_poly.type
_entity_poly.pdbx_seq_one_letter_code
_entity_poly.pdbx_strand_id
1 'polypeptide(L)'
;MSSLSLKTVTIESMTITEDLQKLLDILPQDLRQILEKHPQRDSLVEVVLDLGRRPEARFPLGAEYLSELPVTQEQIDDCIQRVGTFGGDNRAGIEQTLHRISAIRNRNGKIIGLTCRVGRAIFGTIGTIRDLVETGKMSID
;
A
#
# COMPACT_ATOMS: atom_id res chain seq x y z
N MET A 1 -39.02 13.79 5.02
CA MET A 1 -38.62 13.65 4.87
C MET A 1 -37.90 13.57 4.77
N SER A 2 -37.77 13.47 4.81
CA SER A 2 -37.09 13.46 4.75
C SER A 2 -36.25 13.35 4.73
N SER A 3 -36.23 13.25 4.83
CA SER A 3 -35.52 13.19 4.80
C SER A 3 -34.70 12.98 4.71
N LEU A 4 -34.74 13.09 4.63
CA LEU A 4 -34.02 12.88 4.32
C LEU A 4 -33.05 12.93 4.33
N SER A 5 -32.99 13.19 4.57
CA SER A 5 -32.12 13.32 4.35
C SER A 5 -31.10 13.19 4.51
N LEU A 6 -31.08 13.11 4.70
CA LEU A 6 -30.24 12.88 4.66
C LEU A 6 -29.32 12.67 4.62
N LYS A 7 -29.37 12.59 4.92
CA LYS A 7 -28.65 12.36 4.56
C LYS A 7 -27.77 12.23 4.14
N THR A 8 -27.65 12.54 4.14
CA THR A 8 -26.87 12.44 3.53
C THR A 8 -25.95 12.16 3.46
N VAL A 9 -26.65 11.96 3.95
CA VAL A 9 -25.52 11.68 3.92
C VAL A 9 -24.54 11.62 3.13
N THR A 10 -24.14 11.85 3.35
CA THR A 10 -23.03 11.90 2.50
C THR A 10 -22.49 10.56 2.18
N ILE A 11 -22.43 10.28 0.97
CA ILE A 11 -21.89 9.01 0.58
C ILE A 11 -20.50 9.24 0.07
N GLU A 12 -19.54 8.79 0.86
CA GLU A 12 -18.15 8.96 0.51
C GLU A 12 -17.47 7.62 0.49
N SER A 13 -16.51 7.50 -0.40
CA SER A 13 -15.68 6.31 -0.41
C SER A 13 -14.76 6.33 0.79
N MET A 14 -14.67 5.21 1.46
CA MET A 14 -13.76 5.03 2.58
C MET A 14 -12.61 4.17 2.10
N THR A 15 -11.40 4.65 2.30
CA THR A 15 -10.19 3.91 1.95
C THR A 15 -9.59 3.31 3.20
N ILE A 16 -9.44 2.00 3.20
CA ILE A 16 -8.88 1.28 4.35
C ILE A 16 -7.58 0.65 3.90
N THR A 17 -6.50 0.96 4.60
CA THR A 17 -5.22 0.34 4.34
C THR A 17 -5.26 -1.08 4.89
N GLU A 18 -5.02 -2.04 4.00
CA GLU A 18 -4.90 -3.43 4.42
C GLU A 18 -3.69 -3.56 5.32
N ASP A 19 -3.83 -4.22 6.40
CA ASP A 19 -2.81 -4.43 7.44
C ASP A 19 -1.41 -3.92 7.06
N LEU A 20 -1.18 -2.63 7.27
CA LEU A 20 0.07 -1.99 6.90
C LEU A 20 1.26 -2.64 7.60
N GLN A 21 1.06 -3.10 8.83
CA GLN A 21 2.15 -3.70 9.59
C GLN A 21 2.72 -4.92 8.89
N LYS A 22 1.89 -5.69 8.19
CA LYS A 22 2.40 -6.84 7.46
C LYS A 22 3.37 -6.44 6.35
N LEU A 23 3.14 -5.30 5.72
CA LEU A 23 4.09 -4.79 4.73
C LEU A 23 5.37 -4.33 5.41
N LEU A 24 5.24 -3.60 6.51
CA LEU A 24 6.41 -3.09 7.22
C LEU A 24 7.26 -4.23 7.76
N ASP A 25 6.64 -5.33 8.14
CA ASP A 25 7.35 -6.46 8.72
C ASP A 25 8.33 -7.14 7.77
N ILE A 26 8.20 -6.93 6.46
CA ILE A 26 9.14 -7.51 5.52
C ILE A 26 10.32 -6.59 5.26
N LEU A 27 10.27 -5.34 5.70
CA LEU A 27 11.34 -4.38 5.47
C LEU A 27 12.49 -4.60 6.44
N PRO A 28 13.71 -4.13 6.08
CA PRO A 28 14.82 -4.14 7.04
C PRO A 28 14.42 -3.44 8.32
N GLN A 29 14.93 -3.93 9.43
CA GLN A 29 14.50 -3.47 10.75
C GLN A 29 14.62 -1.96 10.94
N ASP A 30 15.74 -1.38 10.50
CA ASP A 30 15.95 0.06 10.67
C ASP A 30 14.91 0.87 9.89
N LEU A 31 14.61 0.45 8.67
CA LEU A 31 13.62 1.14 7.85
C LEU A 31 12.22 0.94 8.40
N ARG A 32 11.94 -0.26 8.91
CA ARG A 32 10.66 -0.55 9.52
C ARG A 32 10.40 0.37 10.70
N GLN A 33 11.39 0.55 11.56
CA GLN A 33 11.23 1.39 12.74
C GLN A 33 10.97 2.85 12.36
N ILE A 34 11.65 3.34 11.33
CA ILE A 34 11.44 4.70 10.87
C ILE A 34 10.00 4.88 10.40
N LEU A 35 9.50 3.94 9.63
CA LEU A 35 8.14 4.03 9.10
C LEU A 35 7.08 3.83 10.18
N GLU A 36 7.34 2.96 11.14
CA GLU A 36 6.39 2.74 12.23
C GLU A 36 6.15 4.00 13.04
N LYS A 37 7.16 4.86 13.11
CA LYS A 37 7.07 6.11 13.88
C LYS A 37 6.75 7.31 12.99
N HIS A 38 6.60 7.09 11.71
CA HIS A 38 6.36 8.19 10.78
C HIS A 38 4.97 8.76 10.97
N PRO A 39 4.84 10.10 11.06
CA PRO A 39 3.51 10.70 11.28
C PRO A 39 2.54 10.45 10.15
N GLN A 40 3.02 10.15 8.94
CA GLN A 40 2.15 9.91 7.80
C GLN A 40 2.13 8.43 7.39
N ARG A 41 2.46 7.53 8.31
CA ARG A 41 2.56 6.10 7.97
C ARG A 41 1.27 5.56 7.34
N ASP A 42 0.12 6.05 7.79
CA ASP A 42 -1.15 5.52 7.30
C ASP A 42 -1.47 5.94 5.87
N SER A 43 -0.74 6.91 5.34
CA SER A 43 -0.93 7.33 3.95
C SER A 43 0.23 6.88 3.06
N LEU A 44 1.09 5.99 3.55
CA LEU A 44 2.20 5.47 2.76
C LEU A 44 1.68 4.82 1.47
N VAL A 45 2.32 5.14 0.35
CA VAL A 45 1.94 4.60 -0.95
C VAL A 45 2.84 3.44 -1.33
N GLU A 46 4.14 3.62 -1.24
CA GLU A 46 5.07 2.55 -1.58
C GLU A 46 6.45 2.83 -0.99
N VAL A 47 7.23 1.76 -0.90
CA VAL A 47 8.64 1.84 -0.47
C VAL A 47 9.48 1.25 -1.58
N VAL A 48 10.53 1.97 -1.97
CA VAL A 48 11.41 1.55 -3.05
C VAL A 48 12.79 1.26 -2.48
N LEU A 49 13.27 0.04 -2.71
CA LEU A 49 14.58 -0.42 -2.24
C LEU A 49 15.39 -0.84 -3.46
N ASP A 50 16.27 0.02 -3.93
CA ASP A 50 17.16 -0.27 -5.06
C ASP A 50 18.59 -0.37 -4.57
N LEU A 51 19.27 -1.42 -4.98
CA LEU A 51 20.65 -1.66 -4.57
C LEU A 51 21.54 -0.44 -4.88
N GLY A 52 22.24 0.02 -3.86
CA GLY A 52 23.16 1.14 -4.02
C GLY A 52 22.50 2.51 -3.99
N ARG A 53 21.20 2.57 -3.82
CA ARG A 53 20.47 3.83 -3.71
C ARG A 53 19.88 3.98 -2.32
N ARG A 54 19.62 5.21 -1.93
CA ARG A 54 18.97 5.47 -0.65
C ARG A 54 17.54 4.94 -0.68
N PRO A 55 17.08 4.30 0.39
CA PRO A 55 15.71 3.80 0.42
C PRO A 55 14.72 4.97 0.43
N GLU A 56 13.66 4.82 -0.32
CA GLU A 56 12.70 5.89 -0.54
C GLU A 56 11.30 5.45 -0.16
N ALA A 57 10.57 6.31 0.54
CA ALA A 57 9.16 6.09 0.83
C ALA A 57 8.35 7.15 0.11
N ARG A 58 7.25 6.72 -0.48
CA ARG A 58 6.37 7.63 -1.22
C ARG A 58 5.06 7.81 -0.49
N PHE A 59 4.68 9.07 -0.39
CA PHE A 59 3.42 9.49 0.22
C PHE A 59 2.65 10.32 -0.80
N PRO A 60 1.35 10.55 -0.60
CA PRO A 60 0.57 11.29 -1.61
C PRO A 60 1.14 12.66 -1.96
N LEU A 61 1.77 13.34 -1.01
CA LEU A 61 2.28 14.68 -1.27
C LEU A 61 3.74 14.70 -1.69
N GLY A 62 4.40 13.58 -1.78
CA GLY A 62 5.77 13.54 -2.23
C GLY A 62 6.52 12.35 -1.68
N ALA A 63 7.79 12.26 -2.04
CA ALA A 63 8.65 11.16 -1.62
C ALA A 63 9.72 11.67 -0.68
N GLU A 64 10.18 10.80 0.20
CA GLU A 64 11.28 11.14 1.09
C GLU A 64 12.19 9.94 1.26
N TYR A 65 13.46 10.23 1.52
CA TYR A 65 14.43 9.18 1.79
C TYR A 65 14.33 8.76 3.26
N LEU A 66 14.39 7.45 3.48
CA LEU A 66 14.28 6.90 4.82
C LEU A 66 15.62 6.84 5.53
N SER A 67 16.72 6.86 4.78
CA SER A 67 18.05 6.71 5.36
C SER A 67 19.06 7.42 4.48
N GLU A 68 20.17 7.84 5.09
CA GLU A 68 21.29 8.39 4.35
C GLU A 68 22.13 7.29 3.70
N LEU A 69 22.01 6.07 4.19
CA LEU A 69 22.80 4.96 3.71
C LEU A 69 22.12 4.26 2.55
N PRO A 70 22.88 3.85 1.53
CA PRO A 70 22.28 3.14 0.41
C PRO A 70 21.83 1.74 0.80
N VAL A 71 20.86 1.23 0.06
CA VAL A 71 20.35 -0.13 0.26
C VAL A 71 21.44 -1.13 -0.11
N THR A 72 21.60 -2.13 0.74
CA THR A 72 22.60 -3.18 0.51
C THR A 72 21.92 -4.44 -0.04
N GLN A 73 22.72 -5.31 -0.66
CA GLN A 73 22.21 -6.59 -1.14
C GLN A 73 21.68 -7.43 0.02
N GLU A 74 22.32 -7.35 1.17
CA GLU A 74 21.90 -8.10 2.34
C GLU A 74 20.49 -7.70 2.77
N GLN A 75 20.20 -6.40 2.75
CA GLN A 75 18.88 -5.90 3.09
C GLN A 75 17.82 -6.42 2.11
N ILE A 76 18.16 -6.43 0.83
CA ILE A 76 17.24 -6.95 -0.20
C ILE A 76 17.02 -8.44 0.02
N ASP A 77 18.08 -9.20 0.26
CA ASP A 77 17.98 -10.64 0.46
C ASP A 77 17.14 -10.97 1.69
N ASP A 78 17.27 -10.19 2.76
CA ASP A 78 16.45 -10.38 3.96
C ASP A 78 14.98 -10.16 3.66
N CYS A 79 14.64 -9.16 2.87
CA CYS A 79 13.27 -8.91 2.48
C CYS A 79 12.71 -10.09 1.68
N ILE A 80 13.52 -10.60 0.74
CA ILE A 80 13.10 -11.71 -0.10
C ILE A 80 12.76 -12.94 0.75
N GLN A 81 13.55 -13.19 1.78
CA GLN A 81 13.31 -14.33 2.66
C GLN A 81 11.96 -14.19 3.36
N ARG A 82 11.59 -12.98 3.74
CA ARG A 82 10.32 -12.75 4.42
C ARG A 82 9.13 -12.79 3.47
N VAL A 83 9.36 -12.40 2.22
CA VAL A 83 8.30 -12.39 1.21
C VAL A 83 8.02 -13.80 0.70
N GLY A 84 9.07 -14.57 0.44
CA GLY A 84 8.94 -15.89 -0.11
C GLY A 84 9.14 -15.91 -1.61
N THR A 85 8.28 -16.65 -2.32
CA THR A 85 8.49 -16.89 -3.74
C THR A 85 7.82 -15.84 -4.62
N PHE A 86 8.57 -15.35 -5.59
CA PHE A 86 8.01 -14.47 -6.61
C PHE A 86 7.51 -15.28 -7.79
N GLY A 87 6.40 -14.83 -8.38
CA GLY A 87 5.87 -15.46 -9.57
C GLY A 87 6.70 -15.17 -10.79
N GLY A 88 6.29 -15.76 -11.93
CA GLY A 88 7.01 -15.56 -13.18
C GLY A 88 7.00 -14.13 -13.68
N ASP A 89 6.09 -13.31 -13.16
CA ASP A 89 6.00 -11.90 -13.49
C ASP A 89 6.81 -11.02 -12.54
N ASN A 90 7.64 -11.61 -11.67
CA ASN A 90 8.47 -10.92 -10.67
C ASN A 90 7.64 -10.17 -9.64
N ARG A 91 6.47 -10.71 -9.31
CA ARG A 91 5.59 -10.13 -8.30
C ARG A 91 5.26 -11.15 -7.23
N ALA A 92 5.05 -10.63 -6.04
CA ALA A 92 4.61 -11.45 -4.92
C ALA A 92 3.61 -10.64 -4.12
N GLY A 93 2.68 -11.35 -3.48
CA GLY A 93 1.75 -10.71 -2.56
C GLY A 93 2.11 -11.04 -1.14
N ILE A 94 1.47 -10.37 -0.21
CA ILE A 94 1.57 -10.69 1.20
C ILE A 94 0.23 -11.28 1.59
N GLU A 95 0.29 -12.47 2.19
CA GLU A 95 -0.90 -13.24 2.50
C GLU A 95 -1.91 -12.44 3.28
N GLN A 96 -3.18 -12.55 2.88
CA GLN A 96 -4.30 -11.88 3.53
C GLN A 96 -4.25 -10.36 3.46
N THR A 97 -3.52 -9.83 2.48
CA THR A 97 -3.48 -8.39 2.23
C THR A 97 -3.59 -8.12 0.75
N LEU A 98 -3.75 -6.84 0.40
CA LEU A 98 -3.70 -6.39 -0.98
C LEU A 98 -2.34 -5.80 -1.33
N HIS A 99 -1.39 -5.88 -0.40
CA HIS A 99 -0.04 -5.38 -0.67
C HIS A 99 0.62 -6.18 -1.78
N ARG A 100 1.49 -5.53 -2.52
CA ARG A 100 2.17 -6.19 -3.62
C ARG A 100 3.64 -5.78 -3.65
N ILE A 101 4.49 -6.76 -3.91
CA ILE A 101 5.91 -6.54 -4.00
C ILE A 101 6.35 -6.88 -5.40
N SER A 102 7.07 -5.95 -6.04
CA SER A 102 7.63 -6.17 -7.37
C SER A 102 9.13 -6.24 -7.25
N ALA A 103 9.74 -7.18 -7.97
CA ALA A 103 11.17 -7.39 -7.95
C ALA A 103 11.78 -6.93 -9.25
N ILE A 104 12.97 -6.34 -9.16
CA ILE A 104 13.77 -5.97 -10.32
C ILE A 104 15.02 -6.85 -10.29
N ARG A 105 15.30 -7.54 -11.40
CA ARG A 105 16.42 -8.46 -11.48
C ARG A 105 17.51 -7.88 -12.39
N ASN A 106 18.76 -8.23 -12.08
CA ASN A 106 19.85 -7.89 -12.96
C ASN A 106 19.93 -8.95 -14.06
N ARG A 107 20.94 -8.81 -14.95
CA ARG A 107 21.02 -9.71 -16.09
C ARG A 107 21.34 -11.15 -15.69
N ASN A 108 21.84 -11.36 -14.48
CA ASN A 108 22.11 -12.72 -13.95
C ASN A 108 20.90 -13.30 -13.22
N GLY A 109 19.79 -12.58 -13.19
CA GLY A 109 18.59 -13.06 -12.54
C GLY A 109 18.52 -12.78 -11.05
N LYS A 110 19.50 -12.08 -10.48
CA LYS A 110 19.49 -11.77 -9.06
C LYS A 110 18.64 -10.54 -8.81
N ILE A 111 17.83 -10.60 -7.76
CA ILE A 111 16.98 -9.47 -7.41
C ILE A 111 17.84 -8.37 -6.80
N ILE A 112 17.81 -7.20 -7.41
CA ILE A 112 18.58 -6.04 -6.98
C ILE A 112 17.70 -4.86 -6.61
N GLY A 113 16.39 -5.03 -6.67
CA GLY A 113 15.47 -3.98 -6.28
C GLY A 113 14.12 -4.53 -5.93
N LEU A 114 13.43 -3.84 -5.04
CA LEU A 114 12.10 -4.20 -4.62
C LEU A 114 11.25 -2.95 -4.53
N THR A 115 10.02 -3.02 -5.03
CA THR A 115 9.02 -1.97 -4.82
C THR A 115 7.88 -2.59 -4.04
N CYS A 116 7.68 -2.09 -2.84
CA CYS A 116 6.66 -2.59 -1.93
C CYS A 116 5.48 -1.63 -1.96
N ARG A 117 4.40 -2.02 -2.59
CA ARG A 117 3.25 -1.17 -2.77
C ARG A 117 2.18 -1.48 -1.72
N VAL A 118 1.72 -0.43 -1.06
CA VAL A 118 0.67 -0.57 -0.05
C VAL A 118 -0.66 -0.78 -0.76
N GLY A 119 -1.34 -1.87 -0.40
CA GLY A 119 -2.67 -2.15 -0.93
C GLY A 119 -3.73 -1.55 -0.04
N ARG A 120 -4.77 -0.99 -0.67
CA ARG A 120 -5.88 -0.41 0.04
C ARG A 120 -7.18 -0.84 -0.59
N ALA A 121 -8.14 -1.12 0.26
CA ALA A 121 -9.49 -1.39 -0.19
C ALA A 121 -10.30 -0.11 -0.10
N ILE A 122 -11.14 0.11 -1.09
CA ILE A 122 -12.01 1.27 -1.12
C ILE A 122 -13.43 0.79 -0.93
N PHE A 123 -14.08 1.27 0.10
CA PHE A 123 -15.48 0.96 0.36
C PHE A 123 -16.32 2.20 0.10
N GLY A 124 -17.34 2.05 -0.73
CA GLY A 124 -18.28 3.12 -0.97
C GLY A 124 -19.54 2.83 -0.19
N THR A 125 -20.08 3.84 0.43
CA THR A 125 -21.42 3.73 0.96
C THR A 125 -22.33 4.03 -0.20
N ILE A 126 -23.00 3.04 -0.60
CA ILE A 126 -23.82 3.23 -1.76
C ILE A 126 -25.23 3.37 -1.34
N GLY A 127 -25.62 4.03 -1.57
CA GLY A 127 -26.64 3.99 -1.32
C GLY A 127 -27.44 4.82 -0.91
N THR A 128 -27.54 4.85 -0.62
CA THR A 128 -28.07 5.42 -0.29
C THR A 128 -28.63 6.17 -1.01
N ILE A 129 -28.61 5.99 -1.50
CA ILE A 129 -29.00 6.40 -2.19
C ILE A 129 -29.65 6.22 -2.65
N ARG A 130 -30.13 6.00 -2.71
CA ARG A 130 -30.85 5.89 -3.15
C ARG A 130 -31.41 5.93 -2.89
N ASP A 131 -31.63 6.14 -2.88
CA ASP A 131 -32.22 6.27 -2.79
C ASP A 131 -32.60 6.49 -2.73
N LEU A 132 -32.84 6.74 -2.90
CA LEU A 132 -33.47 7.03 -3.06
C LEU A 132 -33.83 6.97 -3.26
N VAL A 133 -34.17 7.11 -3.51
CA VAL A 133 -34.90 7.07 -3.68
C VAL A 133 -35.29 7.01 -3.57
N GLU A 134 -35.65 7.16 -3.77
CA GLU A 134 -36.45 7.20 -3.77
C GLU A 134 -36.80 6.93 -3.81
N THR A 135 -37.13 7.08 -4.11
CA THR A 135 -37.73 6.95 -4.46
C THR A 135 -37.78 6.53 -4.94
N GLY A 136 -37.91 6.47 -5.25
CA GLY A 136 -38.09 6.10 -5.95
C GLY A 136 -37.39 5.69 -6.56
N LYS A 137 -37.21 5.77 -7.08
CA LYS A 137 -36.62 5.56 -7.74
C LYS A 137 -35.59 5.30 -7.98
N MET A 138 -35.40 5.22 -8.18
CA MET A 138 -34.58 5.08 -8.37
C MET A 138 -33.66 4.74 -8.75
N SER A 139 -33.36 4.79 -8.79
CA SER A 139 -32.63 4.54 -9.23
C SER A 139 -31.57 4.36 -9.43
N ILE A 140 -31.24 4.25 -9.44
CA ILE A 140 -30.46 4.12 -9.55
C ILE A 140 -29.72 3.80 -9.56
N ASP A 141 -29.67 3.66 -9.54
CA ASP A 141 -29.26 3.40 -9.58
C ASP A 141 -28.90 3.29 -9.85
#